data_a305e40bad552f6e6d91e68b22a6a314
#
_entry.id   a305e40bad552f6e6d91e68b22a6a314
#
_cell.length_a   1.000
_cell.length_b   1.000
_cell.length_c   1.000
_cell.angle_alpha   90.00
_cell.angle_beta   90.00
_cell.angle_gamma   90.00
#
_symmetry.space_group_name_H-M   'P 1'
#
loop_
_entity.id
_entity.type
_entity.pdbx_description
1 polymer ?
#
loop_
_entity_poly.entity_id
_entity_poly.type
_entity_poly.pdbx_seq_one_letter_code
_entity_poly.pdbx_strand_id
1 'polypeptide(L)'
;QIMLDSIQGRGPGMAFIPYCSLPELEACMEVWGFMEMIHSRSYTYIIKNVYSDPSEVFDKIVTDQRILERASSVTAAYDDFIGSAHFYDNSNQWQHALEEVPQALDSKYELKRKLYRAVANVNVLEGIRFYVSFACSFAFGELKLMEGSAKIISLIARDENQHLAITQNILNKWKQGDDPEMARIMKEEEEWTYKLFDNAVNEEKRWADYLFKDGSMIGLNDKLLQQYVEWIANRRLKAIGLKPQYDIAAKNNPLPWTQHWISSKGLQVAPQETEVESYVVGGIKQDVKKDTFSGFQL
;
A
#
# COMPACT_ATOMS: atom_id res chain seq x y z
N GLN A 1 1.88 2.26 11.68
CA GLN A 1 1.27 2.96 10.52
C GLN A 1 2.11 4.17 10.12
N ILE A 2 2.24 5.24 10.92
CA ILE A 2 2.96 6.48 10.59
C ILE A 2 4.30 6.25 9.87
N MET A 3 5.14 5.34 10.35
CA MET A 3 6.44 5.06 9.73
C MET A 3 6.26 4.48 8.32
N LEU A 4 5.32 3.56 8.15
CA LEU A 4 5.05 2.90 6.87
C LEU A 4 4.51 3.91 5.84
N ASP A 5 3.52 4.72 6.22
CA ASP A 5 2.95 5.77 5.35
C ASP A 5 4.00 6.85 5.01
N SER A 6 4.90 7.16 5.93
CA SER A 6 5.98 8.12 5.64
C SER A 6 6.96 7.60 4.59
N ILE A 7 7.17 6.28 4.50
CA ILE A 7 7.96 5.64 3.45
C ILE A 7 7.18 5.63 2.14
N GLN A 8 5.91 5.24 2.19
CA GLN A 8 5.02 5.19 1.04
C GLN A 8 4.76 6.57 0.43
N GLY A 9 4.69 7.63 1.23
CA GLY A 9 4.54 9.01 0.73
C GLY A 9 5.68 9.49 -0.17
N ARG A 10 6.81 8.80 -0.18
CA ARG A 10 7.97 9.11 -1.04
C ARG A 10 8.32 7.99 -2.01
N GLY A 11 8.16 6.75 -1.56
CA GLY A 11 8.64 5.56 -2.27
C GLY A 11 8.16 5.46 -3.70
N PRO A 12 6.85 5.42 -3.97
CA PRO A 12 6.33 5.30 -5.34
C PRO A 12 6.77 6.43 -6.27
N GLY A 13 6.74 7.68 -5.78
CA GLY A 13 7.16 8.85 -6.55
C GLY A 13 8.64 8.80 -6.94
N MET A 14 9.52 8.49 -5.98
CA MET A 14 10.96 8.42 -6.23
C MET A 14 11.39 7.20 -7.02
N ALA A 15 10.74 6.05 -6.77
CA ALA A 15 11.16 4.78 -7.35
C ALA A 15 10.48 4.49 -8.69
N PHE A 16 9.18 4.73 -8.83
CA PHE A 16 8.42 4.22 -9.96
C PHE A 16 8.13 5.27 -11.03
N ILE A 17 7.85 6.52 -10.67
CA ILE A 17 7.51 7.59 -11.63
C ILE A 17 8.59 7.76 -12.70
N PRO A 18 9.91 7.80 -12.39
CA PRO A 18 10.95 7.97 -13.41
C PRO A 18 10.99 6.85 -14.46
N TYR A 19 10.42 5.67 -14.15
CA TYR A 19 10.39 4.49 -15.01
C TYR A 19 8.98 4.16 -15.52
N CYS A 20 8.01 5.04 -15.28
CA CYS A 20 6.65 4.90 -15.74
C CYS A 20 6.50 5.47 -17.14
N SER A 21 6.15 4.63 -18.12
CA SER A 21 5.95 5.04 -19.52
C SER A 21 4.49 5.34 -19.87
N LEU A 22 3.54 5.13 -18.93
CA LEU A 22 2.13 5.34 -19.12
C LEU A 22 1.67 6.57 -18.33
N PRO A 23 1.24 7.66 -18.98
CA PRO A 23 0.80 8.89 -18.29
C PRO A 23 -0.33 8.66 -17.29
N GLU A 24 -1.24 7.72 -17.57
CA GLU A 24 -2.34 7.38 -16.69
C GLU A 24 -1.85 6.71 -15.40
N LEU A 25 -0.81 5.87 -15.50
CA LEU A 25 -0.21 5.24 -14.35
C LEU A 25 0.63 6.24 -13.53
N GLU A 26 1.35 7.13 -14.19
CA GLU A 26 2.06 8.24 -13.56
C GLU A 26 1.10 9.11 -12.74
N ALA A 27 -0.04 9.52 -13.34
CA ALA A 27 -1.07 10.28 -12.64
C ALA A 27 -1.62 9.51 -11.41
N CYS A 28 -1.80 8.20 -11.51
CA CYS A 28 -2.21 7.37 -10.36
C CYS A 28 -1.16 7.39 -9.23
N MET A 29 0.14 7.35 -9.57
CA MET A 29 1.22 7.39 -8.59
C MET A 29 1.35 8.75 -7.90
N GLU A 30 1.12 9.84 -8.61
CA GLU A 30 1.08 11.19 -8.04
C GLU A 30 -0.08 11.33 -7.03
N VAL A 31 -1.27 10.87 -7.40
CA VAL A 31 -2.43 10.86 -6.49
C VAL A 31 -2.16 9.96 -5.29
N TRP A 32 -1.52 8.81 -5.48
CA TRP A 32 -1.11 7.93 -4.39
C TRP A 32 -0.21 8.66 -3.38
N GLY A 33 0.86 9.29 -3.84
CA GLY A 33 1.74 10.07 -2.95
C GLY A 33 1.00 11.17 -2.20
N PHE A 34 0.02 11.85 -2.82
CA PHE A 34 -0.84 12.82 -2.17
C PHE A 34 -1.70 12.20 -1.06
N MET A 35 -2.32 11.03 -1.31
CA MET A 35 -3.12 10.32 -0.30
C MET A 35 -2.28 9.91 0.91
N GLU A 36 -1.07 9.40 0.70
CA GLU A 36 -0.14 9.04 1.77
C GLU A 36 0.24 10.23 2.66
N MET A 37 0.37 11.40 2.07
CA MET A 37 0.59 12.65 2.83
C MET A 37 -0.60 12.97 3.74
N ILE A 38 -1.83 12.74 3.26
CA ILE A 38 -3.06 12.92 4.07
C ILE A 38 -3.09 11.87 5.19
N HIS A 39 -2.75 10.60 4.91
CA HIS A 39 -2.69 9.52 5.89
C HIS A 39 -1.72 9.85 7.02
N SER A 40 -0.50 10.24 6.71
CA SER A 40 0.54 10.64 7.67
C SER A 40 0.07 11.79 8.57
N ARG A 41 -0.59 12.80 8.00
CA ARG A 41 -1.17 13.91 8.76
C ARG A 41 -2.33 13.46 9.64
N SER A 42 -3.14 12.53 9.17
CA SER A 42 -4.28 11.98 9.90
C SER A 42 -3.85 11.24 11.16
N TYR A 43 -2.82 10.41 11.07
CA TYR A 43 -2.24 9.76 12.27
C TYR A 43 -1.65 10.77 13.24
N THR A 44 -0.95 11.78 12.72
CA THR A 44 -0.41 12.86 13.55
C THR A 44 -1.54 13.60 14.28
N TYR A 45 -2.65 13.85 13.60
CA TYR A 45 -3.84 14.48 14.19
C TYR A 45 -4.43 13.59 15.30
N ILE A 46 -4.60 12.29 15.05
CA ILE A 46 -5.11 11.33 16.05
C ILE A 46 -4.22 11.36 17.29
N ILE A 47 -2.90 11.22 17.15
CA ILE A 47 -1.97 11.21 18.28
C ILE A 47 -2.07 12.49 19.09
N LYS A 48 -2.11 13.65 18.44
CA LYS A 48 -2.22 14.95 19.10
C LYS A 48 -3.52 15.15 19.88
N ASN A 49 -4.59 14.44 19.52
CA ASN A 49 -5.88 14.54 20.18
C ASN A 49 -6.13 13.43 21.23
N VAL A 50 -5.34 12.35 21.21
CA VAL A 50 -5.50 11.20 22.10
C VAL A 50 -4.53 11.27 23.27
N TYR A 51 -3.33 11.78 23.05
CA TYR A 51 -2.27 11.82 24.07
C TYR A 51 -2.09 13.25 24.63
N SER A 52 -1.93 13.34 25.94
CA SER A 52 -1.63 14.62 26.62
C SER A 52 -0.25 15.16 26.22
N ASP A 53 0.72 14.28 26.03
CA ASP A 53 2.03 14.59 25.46
C ASP A 53 2.29 13.73 24.21
N PRO A 54 2.02 14.28 23.03
CA PRO A 54 2.27 13.58 21.76
C PRO A 54 3.75 13.27 21.49
N SER A 55 4.69 14.03 22.08
CA SER A 55 6.12 13.85 21.84
C SER A 55 6.61 12.49 22.30
N GLU A 56 6.10 11.97 23.41
CA GLU A 56 6.45 10.63 23.89
C GLU A 56 6.15 9.52 22.88
N VAL A 57 5.10 9.69 22.07
CA VAL A 57 4.74 8.73 21.02
C VAL A 57 5.63 8.92 19.81
N PHE A 58 5.85 10.17 19.38
CA PHE A 58 6.69 10.45 18.20
C PHE A 58 8.13 10.00 18.40
N ASP A 59 8.71 10.22 19.57
CA ASP A 59 10.05 9.78 19.90
C ASP A 59 10.20 8.25 19.86
N LYS A 60 9.16 7.52 20.27
CA LYS A 60 9.15 6.04 20.21
C LYS A 60 9.06 5.50 18.79
N ILE A 61 8.39 6.18 17.86
CA ILE A 61 8.24 5.71 16.49
C ILE A 61 9.60 5.49 15.81
N VAL A 62 10.56 6.37 16.06
CA VAL A 62 11.89 6.32 15.43
C VAL A 62 12.93 5.54 16.24
N THR A 63 12.57 5.07 17.43
CA THR A 63 13.50 4.36 18.34
C THR A 63 13.05 2.94 18.69
N ASP A 64 11.76 2.58 18.52
CA ASP A 64 11.28 1.23 18.78
C ASP A 64 11.72 0.28 17.66
N GLN A 65 12.61 -0.66 18.02
CA GLN A 65 13.22 -1.62 17.09
C GLN A 65 12.16 -2.42 16.30
N ARG A 66 11.03 -2.77 16.90
CA ARG A 66 9.96 -3.55 16.26
C ARG A 66 9.24 -2.76 15.19
N ILE A 67 9.10 -1.44 15.37
CA ILE A 67 8.54 -0.55 14.35
C ILE A 67 9.52 -0.44 13.18
N LEU A 68 10.81 -0.28 13.48
CA LEU A 68 11.86 -0.17 12.46
C LEU A 68 12.00 -1.47 11.65
N GLU A 69 11.95 -2.64 12.30
CA GLU A 69 12.00 -3.95 11.63
C GLU A 69 10.85 -4.12 10.62
N ARG A 70 9.62 -3.74 10.99
CA ARG A 70 8.47 -3.81 10.07
C ARG A 70 8.62 -2.91 8.83
N ALA A 71 9.34 -1.82 8.94
CA ALA A 71 9.58 -0.87 7.86
C ALA A 71 10.77 -1.27 6.98
N SER A 72 11.74 -2.00 7.54
CA SER A 72 13.05 -2.24 6.92
C SER A 72 12.98 -2.99 5.59
N SER A 73 12.11 -3.98 5.45
CA SER A 73 12.00 -4.78 4.22
C SER A 73 11.50 -3.95 3.03
N VAL A 74 10.59 -3.02 3.27
CA VAL A 74 10.06 -2.13 2.22
C VAL A 74 11.09 -1.08 1.85
N THR A 75 11.72 -0.46 2.84
CA THR A 75 12.80 0.51 2.60
C THR A 75 13.94 -0.12 1.80
N ALA A 76 14.39 -1.32 2.21
CA ALA A 76 15.44 -2.03 1.50
C ALA A 76 15.06 -2.38 0.04
N ALA A 77 13.80 -2.71 -0.23
CA ALA A 77 13.34 -2.99 -1.58
C ALA A 77 13.34 -1.73 -2.47
N TYR A 78 12.95 -0.58 -1.93
CA TYR A 78 13.06 0.69 -2.64
C TYR A 78 14.51 1.09 -2.90
N ASP A 79 15.37 1.03 -1.87
CA ASP A 79 16.78 1.39 -1.98
C ASP A 79 17.50 0.50 -3.00
N ASP A 80 17.22 -0.80 -2.98
CA ASP A 80 17.79 -1.78 -3.90
C ASP A 80 17.36 -1.53 -5.36
N PHE A 81 16.09 -1.17 -5.59
CA PHE A 81 15.61 -0.81 -6.91
C PHE A 81 16.18 0.53 -7.38
N ILE A 82 16.11 1.59 -6.56
CA ILE A 82 16.62 2.94 -6.89
C ILE A 82 18.12 2.88 -7.18
N GLY A 83 18.89 2.15 -6.36
CA GLY A 83 20.33 1.96 -6.58
C GLY A 83 20.63 1.27 -7.92
N SER A 84 19.88 0.22 -8.25
CA SER A 84 20.01 -0.48 -9.54
C SER A 84 19.60 0.38 -10.72
N ALA A 85 18.57 1.21 -10.55
CA ALA A 85 18.09 2.14 -11.57
C ALA A 85 19.14 3.23 -11.87
N HIS A 86 19.71 3.84 -10.85
CA HIS A 86 20.81 4.80 -11.01
C HIS A 86 22.04 4.17 -11.66
N PHE A 87 22.38 2.94 -11.29
CA PHE A 87 23.48 2.22 -11.92
C PHE A 87 23.22 1.97 -13.42
N TYR A 88 22.00 1.56 -13.77
CA TYR A 88 21.59 1.34 -15.15
C TYR A 88 21.66 2.62 -15.98
N ASP A 89 21.09 3.72 -15.47
CA ASP A 89 21.06 5.01 -16.16
C ASP A 89 22.48 5.56 -16.38
N ASN A 90 23.34 5.50 -15.36
CA ASN A 90 24.73 5.91 -15.46
C ASN A 90 25.49 5.04 -16.45
N SER A 91 25.33 3.72 -16.43
CA SER A 91 25.99 2.80 -17.35
C SER A 91 25.62 3.08 -18.81
N ASN A 92 24.35 3.39 -19.09
CA ASN A 92 23.92 3.76 -20.42
C ASN A 92 24.54 5.08 -20.90
N GLN A 93 24.68 6.09 -20.02
CA GLN A 93 25.35 7.35 -20.36
C GLN A 93 26.83 7.14 -20.68
N TRP A 94 27.51 6.27 -19.93
CA TRP A 94 28.95 5.96 -20.14
C TRP A 94 29.18 5.09 -21.37
N GLN A 95 28.25 4.18 -21.74
CA GLN A 95 28.35 3.37 -22.96
C GLN A 95 28.37 4.22 -24.24
N HIS A 96 27.72 5.39 -24.23
CA HIS A 96 27.83 6.35 -25.34
C HIS A 96 29.16 7.10 -25.38
N ALA A 97 29.91 7.10 -24.28
CA ALA A 97 31.17 7.83 -24.14
C ALA A 97 32.42 6.95 -24.29
N LEU A 98 32.30 5.64 -24.05
CA LEU A 98 33.42 4.70 -24.03
C LEU A 98 33.06 3.44 -24.85
N GLU A 99 33.80 3.20 -25.94
CA GLU A 99 33.60 2.04 -26.85
C GLU A 99 33.85 0.65 -26.21
N GLU A 100 34.35 0.58 -24.97
CA GLU A 100 34.81 -0.66 -24.32
C GLU A 100 34.13 -1.00 -22.99
N VAL A 101 32.95 -0.48 -22.69
CA VAL A 101 32.22 -0.92 -21.47
C VAL A 101 31.52 -2.24 -21.77
N PRO A 102 31.73 -3.33 -20.97
CA PRO A 102 31.02 -4.60 -21.17
C PRO A 102 29.52 -4.38 -21.18
N GLN A 103 28.83 -4.95 -22.17
CA GLN A 103 27.40 -4.78 -22.36
C GLN A 103 26.64 -5.11 -21.09
N ALA A 104 25.92 -4.13 -20.57
CA ALA A 104 25.01 -4.25 -19.42
C ALA A 104 23.71 -4.99 -19.78
N LEU A 105 23.75 -6.05 -20.59
CA LEU A 105 22.59 -6.89 -20.87
C LEU A 105 22.00 -7.49 -19.59
N ASP A 106 22.85 -7.86 -18.64
CA ASP A 106 22.40 -8.30 -17.30
C ASP A 106 21.81 -7.16 -16.47
N SER A 107 22.19 -5.89 -16.72
CA SER A 107 21.73 -4.76 -15.91
C SER A 107 20.26 -4.42 -16.13
N LYS A 108 19.75 -4.51 -17.36
CA LYS A 108 18.32 -4.25 -17.65
C LYS A 108 17.42 -5.35 -17.07
N TYR A 109 17.81 -6.59 -17.21
CA TYR A 109 17.08 -7.72 -16.66
C TYR A 109 17.07 -7.67 -15.12
N GLU A 110 18.22 -7.35 -14.53
CA GLU A 110 18.35 -7.19 -13.08
C GLU A 110 17.54 -5.99 -12.58
N LEU A 111 17.54 -4.87 -13.30
CA LEU A 111 16.70 -3.72 -13.00
C LEU A 111 15.21 -4.09 -12.99
N LYS A 112 14.75 -4.82 -13.99
CA LYS A 112 13.36 -5.32 -14.06
C LYS A 112 13.04 -6.28 -12.91
N ARG A 113 13.99 -7.15 -12.52
CA ARG A 113 13.83 -8.03 -11.36
C ARG A 113 13.68 -7.24 -10.07
N LYS A 114 14.50 -6.21 -9.88
CA LYS A 114 14.42 -5.31 -8.71
C LYS A 114 13.11 -4.52 -8.70
N LEU A 115 12.66 -4.03 -9.86
CA LEU A 115 11.35 -3.40 -10.01
C LEU A 115 10.22 -4.35 -9.59
N TYR A 116 10.25 -5.60 -10.06
CA TYR A 116 9.28 -6.61 -9.64
C TYR A 116 9.28 -6.79 -8.11
N ARG A 117 10.45 -6.94 -7.51
CA ARG A 117 10.60 -7.11 -6.06
C ARG A 117 10.11 -5.89 -5.29
N ALA A 118 10.36 -4.68 -5.77
CA ALA A 118 9.85 -3.45 -5.15
C ALA A 118 8.32 -3.40 -5.19
N VAL A 119 7.71 -3.62 -6.35
CA VAL A 119 6.24 -3.64 -6.51
C VAL A 119 5.59 -4.74 -5.65
N ALA A 120 6.20 -5.93 -5.58
CA ALA A 120 5.70 -7.02 -4.74
C ALA A 120 5.79 -6.69 -3.24
N ASN A 121 6.87 -6.03 -2.78
CA ASN A 121 7.00 -5.56 -1.39
C ASN A 121 5.94 -4.52 -1.05
N VAL A 122 5.68 -3.57 -1.94
CA VAL A 122 4.63 -2.58 -1.77
C VAL A 122 3.25 -3.25 -1.71
N ASN A 123 2.97 -4.21 -2.59
CA ASN A 123 1.72 -4.97 -2.57
C ASN A 123 1.51 -5.71 -1.23
N VAL A 124 2.57 -6.27 -0.64
CA VAL A 124 2.52 -6.91 0.68
C VAL A 124 2.32 -5.89 1.78
N LEU A 125 2.98 -4.73 1.72
CA LEU A 125 2.78 -3.65 2.69
C LEU A 125 1.32 -3.20 2.70
N GLU A 126 0.81 -2.77 1.56
CA GLU A 126 -0.55 -2.26 1.39
C GLU A 126 -1.63 -3.34 1.67
N GLY A 127 -1.33 -4.59 1.31
CA GLY A 127 -2.29 -5.69 1.36
C GLY A 127 -2.33 -6.46 2.68
N ILE A 128 -1.25 -6.45 3.48
CA ILE A 128 -1.13 -7.24 4.71
C ILE A 128 -0.81 -6.38 5.91
N ARG A 129 0.31 -5.64 5.90
CA ARG A 129 0.83 -4.95 7.09
C ARG A 129 -0.11 -3.87 7.60
N PHE A 130 -0.72 -3.09 6.71
CA PHE A 130 -1.70 -2.09 7.10
C PHE A 130 -2.98 -2.71 7.66
N TYR A 131 -3.47 -3.78 7.06
CA TYR A 131 -4.72 -4.42 7.48
C TYR A 131 -4.69 -4.99 8.89
N VAL A 132 -3.55 -5.49 9.33
CA VAL A 132 -3.36 -5.93 10.73
C VAL A 132 -3.54 -4.75 11.70
N SER A 133 -2.92 -3.62 11.37
CA SER A 133 -3.02 -2.40 12.18
C SER A 133 -4.41 -1.79 12.12
N PHE A 134 -5.09 -1.84 10.97
CA PHE A 134 -6.47 -1.37 10.83
C PHE A 134 -7.43 -2.19 11.68
N ALA A 135 -7.30 -3.52 11.71
CA ALA A 135 -8.13 -4.37 12.56
C ALA A 135 -8.07 -3.97 14.03
N CYS A 136 -6.88 -3.66 14.56
CA CYS A 136 -6.72 -3.17 15.92
C CYS A 136 -7.46 -1.84 16.16
N SER A 137 -7.38 -0.92 15.20
CA SER A 137 -8.05 0.38 15.30
C SER A 137 -9.58 0.26 15.20
N PHE A 138 -10.06 -0.61 14.33
CA PHE A 138 -11.49 -0.87 14.19
C PHE A 138 -12.09 -1.58 15.40
N ALA A 139 -11.30 -2.42 16.10
CA ALA A 139 -11.75 -3.04 17.36
C ALA A 139 -12.12 -2.00 18.42
N PHE A 140 -11.43 -0.86 18.48
CA PHE A 140 -11.87 0.26 19.34
C PHE A 140 -13.20 0.82 18.88
N GLY A 141 -13.41 1.00 17.57
CA GLY A 141 -14.68 1.47 17.02
C GLY A 141 -15.84 0.52 17.31
N GLU A 142 -15.64 -0.80 17.22
CA GLU A 142 -16.64 -1.83 17.60
C GLU A 142 -17.05 -1.72 19.07
N LEU A 143 -16.14 -1.32 19.93
CA LEU A 143 -16.39 -1.08 21.35
C LEU A 143 -16.94 0.33 21.64
N LYS A 144 -17.24 1.12 20.60
CA LYS A 144 -17.62 2.53 20.71
C LYS A 144 -16.60 3.40 21.46
N LEU A 145 -15.34 3.01 21.36
CA LEU A 145 -14.20 3.75 21.87
C LEU A 145 -13.47 4.38 20.69
N MET A 146 -13.03 5.62 20.83
CA MET A 146 -12.25 6.32 19.77
C MET A 146 -12.91 6.27 18.38
N GLU A 147 -14.24 6.36 18.30
CA GLU A 147 -15.01 6.21 17.04
C GLU A 147 -14.54 7.16 15.95
N GLY A 148 -14.21 8.42 16.29
CA GLY A 148 -13.65 9.38 15.35
C GLY A 148 -12.33 8.93 14.75
N SER A 149 -11.43 8.35 15.56
CA SER A 149 -10.16 7.78 15.10
C SER A 149 -10.38 6.57 14.21
N ALA A 150 -11.26 5.65 14.62
CA ALA A 150 -11.62 4.48 13.81
C ALA A 150 -12.21 4.89 12.46
N LYS A 151 -13.03 5.95 12.42
CA LYS A 151 -13.59 6.48 11.18
C LYS A 151 -12.51 7.08 10.27
N ILE A 152 -11.60 7.87 10.79
CA ILE A 152 -10.46 8.39 10.01
C ILE A 152 -9.67 7.21 9.40
N ILE A 153 -9.36 6.21 10.20
CA ILE A 153 -8.61 5.02 9.73
C ILE A 153 -9.41 4.21 8.72
N SER A 154 -10.74 4.19 8.78
CA SER A 154 -11.55 3.55 7.75
C SER A 154 -11.48 4.27 6.40
N LEU A 155 -11.36 5.59 6.39
CA LEU A 155 -11.13 6.36 5.17
C LEU A 155 -9.74 6.05 4.58
N ILE A 156 -8.71 6.00 5.42
CA ILE A 156 -7.36 5.57 5.02
C ILE A 156 -7.41 4.16 4.41
N ALA A 157 -8.01 3.19 5.08
CA ALA A 157 -8.12 1.82 4.59
C ALA A 157 -8.83 1.70 3.21
N ARG A 158 -9.67 2.65 2.86
CA ARG A 158 -10.29 2.72 1.52
C ARG A 158 -9.29 3.18 0.46
N ASP A 159 -8.46 4.15 0.79
CA ASP A 159 -7.41 4.62 -0.11
C ASP A 159 -6.36 3.50 -0.32
N GLU A 160 -6.01 2.76 0.75
CA GLU A 160 -5.12 1.60 0.64
C GLU A 160 -5.68 0.48 -0.25
N ASN A 161 -6.99 0.34 -0.36
CA ASN A 161 -7.57 -0.57 -1.35
C ASN A 161 -7.29 -0.13 -2.79
N GLN A 162 -7.17 1.17 -3.06
CA GLN A 162 -6.82 1.68 -4.39
C GLN A 162 -5.33 1.46 -4.68
N HIS A 163 -4.45 1.77 -3.73
CA HIS A 163 -3.00 1.51 -3.84
C HIS A 163 -2.72 0.03 -4.09
N LEU A 164 -3.39 -0.82 -3.34
CA LEU A 164 -3.33 -2.27 -3.53
C LEU A 164 -3.83 -2.70 -4.92
N ALA A 165 -4.92 -2.09 -5.41
CA ALA A 165 -5.45 -2.39 -6.73
C ALA A 165 -4.47 -1.99 -7.85
N ILE A 166 -3.75 -0.86 -7.70
CA ILE A 166 -2.72 -0.43 -8.65
C ILE A 166 -1.61 -1.47 -8.73
N THR A 167 -1.02 -1.86 -7.60
CA THR A 167 0.07 -2.85 -7.58
C THR A 167 -0.38 -4.23 -8.07
N GLN A 168 -1.59 -4.67 -7.70
CA GLN A 168 -2.17 -5.92 -8.21
C GLN A 168 -2.39 -5.88 -9.72
N ASN A 169 -2.85 -4.75 -10.26
CA ASN A 169 -3.04 -4.58 -11.69
C ASN A 169 -1.69 -4.66 -12.43
N ILE A 170 -0.67 -3.99 -11.95
CA ILE A 170 0.68 -4.05 -12.52
C ILE A 170 1.18 -5.51 -12.55
N LEU A 171 1.15 -6.21 -11.42
CA LEU A 171 1.59 -7.61 -11.32
C LEU A 171 0.80 -8.54 -12.25
N ASN A 172 -0.52 -8.36 -12.33
CA ASN A 172 -1.36 -9.18 -13.19
C ASN A 172 -1.10 -8.89 -14.68
N LYS A 173 -0.85 -7.65 -15.07
CA LYS A 173 -0.48 -7.27 -16.44
C LYS A 173 0.84 -7.90 -16.86
N TRP A 174 1.85 -7.84 -16.01
CA TRP A 174 3.12 -8.52 -16.25
C TRP A 174 2.94 -10.04 -16.39
N LYS A 175 2.14 -10.66 -15.51
CA LYS A 175 1.84 -12.08 -15.57
C LYS A 175 1.10 -12.49 -16.84
N GLN A 176 0.25 -11.63 -17.38
CA GLN A 176 -0.50 -11.86 -18.63
C GLN A 176 0.41 -11.72 -19.88
N GLY A 177 1.62 -11.20 -19.74
CA GLY A 177 2.59 -11.10 -20.80
C GLY A 177 2.64 -9.74 -21.50
N ASP A 178 2.07 -8.69 -20.92
CA ASP A 178 2.19 -7.33 -21.44
C ASP A 178 3.68 -6.93 -21.62
N ASP A 179 4.56 -7.48 -20.74
CA ASP A 179 6.00 -7.52 -20.92
C ASP A 179 6.48 -8.98 -20.76
N PRO A 180 6.92 -9.66 -21.85
CA PRO A 180 7.33 -11.06 -21.79
C PRO A 180 8.53 -11.33 -20.86
N GLU A 181 9.41 -10.35 -20.70
CA GLU A 181 10.56 -10.45 -19.80
C GLU A 181 10.13 -10.37 -18.34
N MET A 182 9.18 -9.46 -18.01
CA MET A 182 8.59 -9.41 -16.69
C MET A 182 7.80 -10.68 -16.35
N ALA A 183 7.07 -11.24 -17.31
CA ALA A 183 6.37 -12.51 -17.11
C ALA A 183 7.35 -13.67 -16.79
N ARG A 184 8.50 -13.69 -17.43
CA ARG A 184 9.58 -14.64 -17.14
C ARG A 184 10.16 -14.42 -15.73
N ILE A 185 10.47 -13.17 -15.38
CA ILE A 185 10.97 -12.79 -14.05
C ILE A 185 9.99 -13.23 -12.97
N MET A 186 8.70 -12.94 -13.13
CA MET A 186 7.69 -13.35 -12.16
C MET A 186 7.66 -14.86 -11.91
N LYS A 187 7.87 -15.65 -12.97
CA LYS A 187 7.95 -17.11 -12.85
C LYS A 187 9.21 -17.56 -12.12
N GLU A 188 10.34 -16.95 -12.40
CA GLU A 188 11.62 -17.24 -11.74
C GLU A 188 11.58 -16.81 -10.25
N GLU A 189 10.89 -15.72 -9.94
CA GLU A 189 10.78 -15.14 -8.60
C GLU A 189 9.57 -15.70 -7.78
N GLU A 190 8.85 -16.70 -8.28
CA GLU A 190 7.65 -17.21 -7.60
C GLU A 190 7.96 -17.71 -6.19
N GLU A 191 9.04 -18.47 -6.00
CA GLU A 191 9.46 -18.95 -4.68
C GLU A 191 9.88 -17.80 -3.75
N TRP A 192 10.59 -16.81 -4.29
CA TRP A 192 10.94 -15.61 -3.55
C TRP A 192 9.69 -14.83 -3.11
N THR A 193 8.68 -14.75 -3.98
CA THR A 193 7.41 -14.08 -3.66
C THR A 193 6.66 -14.79 -2.53
N TYR A 194 6.62 -16.11 -2.55
CA TYR A 194 6.05 -16.88 -1.44
C TYR A 194 6.80 -16.63 -0.13
N LYS A 195 8.13 -16.59 -0.16
CA LYS A 195 8.95 -16.25 1.02
C LYS A 195 8.69 -14.83 1.52
N LEU A 196 8.50 -13.87 0.62
CA LEU A 196 8.14 -12.49 0.98
C LEU A 196 6.82 -12.45 1.75
N PHE A 197 5.79 -13.15 1.27
CA PHE A 197 4.50 -13.25 1.95
C PHE A 197 4.63 -13.93 3.31
N ASP A 198 5.35 -15.05 3.37
CA ASP A 198 5.55 -15.80 4.62
C ASP A 198 6.31 -14.98 5.66
N ASN A 199 7.35 -14.28 5.26
CA ASN A 199 8.09 -13.37 6.14
C ASN A 199 7.18 -12.27 6.70
N ALA A 200 6.37 -11.63 5.86
CA ALA A 200 5.45 -10.60 6.29
C ALA A 200 4.39 -11.15 7.26
N VAL A 201 3.83 -12.32 6.98
CA VAL A 201 2.87 -12.97 7.88
C VAL A 201 3.51 -13.30 9.22
N ASN A 202 4.72 -13.85 9.23
CA ASN A 202 5.44 -14.18 10.46
C ASN A 202 5.81 -12.94 11.26
N GLU A 203 6.19 -11.83 10.62
CA GLU A 203 6.44 -10.55 11.29
C GLU A 203 5.17 -9.99 11.91
N GLU A 204 4.05 -9.99 11.17
CA GLU A 204 2.78 -9.50 11.69
C GLU A 204 2.20 -10.38 12.80
N LYS A 205 2.46 -11.69 12.80
CA LYS A 205 2.14 -12.58 13.93
C LYS A 205 2.94 -12.21 15.18
N ARG A 206 4.25 -11.99 15.06
CA ARG A 206 5.07 -11.51 16.20
C ARG A 206 4.62 -10.14 16.70
N TRP A 207 4.18 -9.28 15.78
CA TRP A 207 3.60 -7.99 16.14
C TRP A 207 2.28 -8.16 16.91
N ALA A 208 1.42 -9.10 16.52
CA ALA A 208 0.20 -9.44 17.26
C ALA A 208 0.50 -9.95 18.67
N ASP A 209 1.47 -10.86 18.84
CA ASP A 209 1.92 -11.33 20.15
C ASP A 209 2.38 -10.17 21.04
N TYR A 210 3.13 -9.24 20.48
CA TYR A 210 3.58 -8.06 21.20
C TYR A 210 2.44 -7.12 21.60
N LEU A 211 1.48 -6.87 20.72
CA LEU A 211 0.35 -5.99 21.00
C LEU A 211 -0.53 -6.53 22.15
N PHE A 212 -0.68 -7.84 22.23
CA PHE A 212 -1.55 -8.49 23.20
C PHE A 212 -0.81 -9.15 24.39
N LYS A 213 0.48 -8.85 24.56
CA LYS A 213 1.31 -9.41 25.65
C LYS A 213 0.76 -9.14 27.06
N ASP A 214 0.07 -8.03 27.25
CA ASP A 214 -0.47 -7.59 28.54
C ASP A 214 -1.98 -7.87 28.68
N GLY A 215 -2.60 -8.50 27.67
CA GLY A 215 -4.02 -8.86 27.66
C GLY A 215 -4.72 -8.66 26.33
N SER A 216 -5.93 -9.17 26.25
CA SER A 216 -6.77 -9.12 25.03
C SER A 216 -7.82 -8.02 25.12
N MET A 217 -8.30 -7.60 23.98
CA MET A 217 -9.50 -6.75 23.85
C MET A 217 -10.75 -7.63 23.69
N ILE A 218 -11.91 -7.10 24.01
CA ILE A 218 -13.18 -7.76 23.67
C ILE A 218 -13.29 -7.87 22.15
N GLY A 219 -13.43 -9.10 21.66
CA GLY A 219 -13.56 -9.38 20.21
C GLY A 219 -12.24 -9.44 19.44
N LEU A 220 -11.09 -9.20 20.08
CA LEU A 220 -9.78 -9.27 19.42
C LEU A 220 -8.68 -9.72 20.38
N ASN A 221 -7.93 -10.73 19.98
CA ASN A 221 -6.74 -11.23 20.67
C ASN A 221 -5.65 -11.61 19.66
N ASP A 222 -4.49 -11.98 20.17
CA ASP A 222 -3.33 -12.42 19.39
C ASP A 222 -3.69 -13.50 18.36
N LYS A 223 -4.39 -14.57 18.79
CA LYS A 223 -4.74 -15.73 17.94
C LYS A 223 -5.69 -15.35 16.82
N LEU A 224 -6.74 -14.58 17.12
CA LEU A 224 -7.69 -14.11 16.10
C LEU A 224 -7.00 -13.20 15.09
N LEU A 225 -6.10 -12.32 15.56
CA LEU A 225 -5.36 -11.43 14.68
C LEU A 225 -4.38 -12.21 13.81
N GLN A 226 -3.68 -13.21 14.34
CA GLN A 226 -2.79 -14.09 13.58
C GLN A 226 -3.54 -14.88 12.50
N GLN A 227 -4.72 -15.43 12.80
CA GLN A 227 -5.58 -16.07 11.81
C GLN A 227 -6.05 -15.09 10.74
N TYR A 228 -6.34 -13.86 11.12
CA TYR A 228 -6.74 -12.82 10.18
C TYR A 228 -5.61 -12.45 9.21
N VAL A 229 -4.37 -12.38 9.69
CA VAL A 229 -3.17 -12.19 8.84
C VAL A 229 -3.07 -13.29 7.78
N GLU A 230 -3.19 -14.56 8.17
CA GLU A 230 -3.15 -15.70 7.25
C GLU A 230 -4.30 -15.65 6.23
N TRP A 231 -5.50 -15.32 6.68
CA TRP A 231 -6.66 -15.19 5.82
C TRP A 231 -6.47 -14.10 4.77
N ILE A 232 -5.98 -12.93 5.17
CA ILE A 232 -5.66 -11.83 4.24
C ILE A 232 -4.56 -12.26 3.27
N ALA A 233 -3.47 -12.85 3.75
CA ALA A 233 -2.36 -13.28 2.90
C ALA A 233 -2.82 -14.24 1.81
N ASN A 234 -3.67 -15.22 2.12
CA ASN A 234 -4.28 -16.10 1.11
C ASN A 234 -5.07 -15.33 0.05
N ARG A 235 -5.81 -14.30 0.44
CA ARG A 235 -6.57 -13.46 -0.50
C ARG A 235 -5.64 -12.66 -1.41
N ARG A 236 -4.54 -12.14 -0.87
CA ARG A 236 -3.56 -11.34 -1.63
C ARG A 236 -2.76 -12.21 -2.58
N LEU A 237 -2.32 -13.40 -2.15
CA LEU A 237 -1.71 -14.39 -3.03
C LEU A 237 -2.61 -14.71 -4.21
N LYS A 238 -3.89 -15.01 -3.94
CA LYS A 238 -4.87 -15.28 -5.00
C LYS A 238 -5.05 -14.10 -5.96
N ALA A 239 -5.07 -12.87 -5.44
CA ALA A 239 -5.27 -11.66 -6.25
C ALA A 239 -4.15 -11.40 -7.25
N ILE A 240 -2.93 -11.86 -6.97
CA ILE A 240 -1.78 -11.81 -7.89
C ILE A 240 -1.57 -13.13 -8.64
N GLY A 241 -2.57 -14.03 -8.57
CA GLY A 241 -2.60 -15.31 -9.30
C GLY A 241 -1.70 -16.39 -8.72
N LEU A 242 -1.34 -16.33 -7.44
CA LEU A 242 -0.63 -17.38 -6.71
C LEU A 242 -1.59 -18.26 -5.91
N LYS A 243 -1.15 -19.46 -5.53
CA LYS A 243 -1.94 -20.37 -4.71
C LYS A 243 -1.93 -19.94 -3.24
N PRO A 244 -3.06 -20.04 -2.51
CA PRO A 244 -3.08 -19.88 -1.07
C PRO A 244 -2.11 -20.84 -0.37
N GLN A 245 -1.46 -20.38 0.71
CA GLN A 245 -0.47 -21.16 1.47
C GLN A 245 -0.97 -21.59 2.85
N TYR A 246 -1.95 -20.87 3.41
CA TYR A 246 -2.39 -21.07 4.79
C TYR A 246 -3.69 -21.86 4.83
N ASP A 247 -3.85 -22.73 5.85
CA ASP A 247 -5.04 -23.59 6.02
C ASP A 247 -6.22 -22.82 6.62
N ILE A 248 -6.67 -21.82 5.89
CA ILE A 248 -7.86 -21.04 6.24
C ILE A 248 -8.68 -20.76 5.01
N ALA A 249 -9.96 -21.18 5.04
CA ALA A 249 -10.84 -21.02 3.89
C ALA A 249 -11.23 -19.55 3.66
N ALA A 250 -11.33 -19.14 2.40
CA ALA A 250 -11.64 -17.75 2.00
C ALA A 250 -12.97 -17.23 2.60
N LYS A 251 -13.94 -18.11 2.86
CA LYS A 251 -15.22 -17.76 3.50
C LYS A 251 -15.16 -17.57 5.02
N ASN A 252 -14.09 -18.05 5.65
CA ASN A 252 -13.92 -18.06 7.11
C ASN A 252 -13.09 -16.86 7.54
N ASN A 253 -13.61 -15.63 7.38
CA ASN A 253 -12.96 -14.44 7.92
C ASN A 253 -12.94 -14.51 9.46
N PRO A 254 -11.78 -14.56 10.14
CA PRO A 254 -11.71 -14.61 11.60
C PRO A 254 -12.23 -13.34 12.28
N LEU A 255 -12.21 -12.21 11.57
CA LEU A 255 -12.67 -10.91 12.06
C LEU A 255 -13.75 -10.34 11.10
N PRO A 256 -14.95 -10.94 11.04
CA PRO A 256 -15.96 -10.57 10.04
C PRO A 256 -16.44 -9.12 10.15
N TRP A 257 -16.40 -8.55 11.33
CA TRP A 257 -16.77 -7.16 11.59
C TRP A 257 -15.83 -6.15 10.90
N THR A 258 -14.59 -6.53 10.53
CA THR A 258 -13.67 -5.66 9.79
C THR A 258 -14.22 -5.27 8.42
N GLN A 259 -15.12 -6.07 7.85
CA GLN A 259 -15.62 -5.87 6.48
C GLN A 259 -16.41 -4.56 6.33
N HIS A 260 -17.20 -4.16 7.31
CA HIS A 260 -17.97 -2.91 7.20
C HIS A 260 -17.07 -1.66 7.32
N TRP A 261 -15.98 -1.75 8.07
CA TRP A 261 -15.00 -0.65 8.19
C TRP A 261 -14.21 -0.42 6.91
N ILE A 262 -13.92 -1.50 6.17
CA ILE A 262 -13.12 -1.46 4.94
C ILE A 262 -14.01 -1.22 3.70
N SER A 263 -15.30 -1.54 3.80
CA SER A 263 -16.24 -1.41 2.68
C SER A 263 -16.47 0.03 2.29
N SER A 264 -16.44 0.31 0.97
CA SER A 264 -16.86 1.62 0.44
C SER A 264 -18.38 1.79 0.32
N LYS A 265 -19.16 0.76 0.64
CA LYS A 265 -20.63 0.83 0.57
C LYS A 265 -21.19 1.53 1.82
N GLY A 266 -21.97 2.61 1.61
CA GLY A 266 -22.71 3.29 2.66
C GLY A 266 -21.86 4.13 3.62
N LEU A 267 -20.65 4.51 3.24
CA LEU A 267 -19.83 5.40 4.05
C LEU A 267 -20.30 6.85 3.86
N GLN A 268 -20.85 7.39 4.91
CA GLN A 268 -21.03 8.82 5.05
C GLN A 268 -19.66 9.50 5.17
N VAL A 269 -19.38 10.46 4.29
CA VAL A 269 -18.04 11.08 4.17
C VAL A 269 -17.72 11.91 5.41
N ALA A 270 -18.70 12.59 6.00
CA ALA A 270 -18.52 13.29 7.28
C ALA A 270 -19.74 13.11 8.19
N PRO A 271 -19.54 13.11 9.53
CA PRO A 271 -20.66 12.99 10.49
C PRO A 271 -21.69 14.10 10.40
N GLN A 272 -21.30 15.26 9.91
CA GLN A 272 -22.15 16.45 9.76
C GLN A 272 -22.76 16.58 8.37
N GLU A 273 -22.27 15.82 7.39
CA GLU A 273 -22.83 15.81 6.05
C GLU A 273 -23.89 14.73 5.99
N THR A 274 -25.15 15.14 5.96
CA THR A 274 -26.22 14.30 5.44
C THR A 274 -25.91 14.01 3.97
N GLU A 275 -26.18 12.79 3.48
CA GLU A 275 -26.24 12.56 2.05
C GLU A 275 -27.08 13.66 1.43
N VAL A 276 -26.48 14.41 0.49
CA VAL A 276 -27.22 15.41 -0.27
C VAL A 276 -28.03 14.63 -1.30
N GLU A 277 -29.19 14.11 -0.89
CA GLU A 277 -30.14 13.40 -1.78
C GLU A 277 -30.64 14.29 -2.92
N SER A 278 -30.44 15.60 -2.80
CA SER A 278 -30.81 16.61 -3.79
C SER A 278 -29.72 16.96 -4.79
N TYR A 279 -28.61 16.19 -4.83
CA TYR A 279 -27.59 16.39 -5.87
C TYR A 279 -28.16 15.90 -7.21
N VAL A 280 -28.78 16.81 -7.94
CA VAL A 280 -29.27 16.54 -9.30
C VAL A 280 -28.07 16.33 -10.21
N VAL A 281 -27.72 15.07 -10.46
CA VAL A 281 -26.74 14.71 -11.47
C VAL A 281 -27.22 15.26 -12.80
N GLY A 282 -26.48 16.21 -13.36
CA GLY A 282 -26.85 16.91 -14.60
C GLY A 282 -27.45 18.31 -14.40
N GLY A 283 -27.59 18.79 -13.14
CA GLY A 283 -28.01 20.14 -12.84
C GLY A 283 -26.95 21.23 -13.02
N ILE A 284 -25.75 20.87 -13.44
CA ILE A 284 -24.70 21.83 -13.83
C ILE A 284 -25.17 22.51 -15.10
N LYS A 285 -25.51 23.79 -15.01
CA LYS A 285 -25.72 24.64 -16.17
C LYS A 285 -24.41 24.71 -16.94
N GLN A 286 -24.33 23.96 -18.02
CA GLN A 286 -23.18 24.03 -18.93
C GLN A 286 -23.37 25.30 -19.76
N ASP A 287 -22.65 26.35 -19.39
CA ASP A 287 -22.62 27.63 -20.11
C ASP A 287 -21.62 27.64 -21.29
N VAL A 288 -20.81 26.56 -21.37
CA VAL A 288 -19.91 26.31 -22.51
C VAL A 288 -20.70 25.71 -23.68
N LYS A 289 -20.88 26.47 -24.74
CA LYS A 289 -21.48 26.03 -26.02
C LYS A 289 -20.39 25.55 -26.98
N LYS A 290 -20.78 24.80 -28.02
CA LYS A 290 -19.84 24.28 -29.04
C LYS A 290 -18.98 25.34 -29.72
N ASP A 291 -19.43 26.58 -29.70
CA ASP A 291 -18.81 27.73 -30.33
C ASP A 291 -18.14 28.71 -29.37
N THR A 292 -18.19 28.44 -28.05
CA THR A 292 -17.65 29.34 -27.03
C THR A 292 -16.16 29.67 -27.22
N PHE A 293 -15.41 28.76 -27.83
CA PHE A 293 -13.98 28.94 -28.11
C PHE A 293 -13.65 29.08 -29.60
N SER A 294 -14.67 29.26 -30.48
CA SER A 294 -14.45 29.35 -31.93
C SER A 294 -13.65 30.59 -32.38
N GLY A 295 -13.47 31.58 -31.51
CA GLY A 295 -12.63 32.76 -31.74
C GLY A 295 -11.21 32.66 -31.17
N PHE A 296 -10.86 31.55 -30.51
CA PHE A 296 -9.49 31.31 -30.02
C PHE A 296 -8.69 30.64 -31.15
N GLN A 297 -7.77 31.39 -31.75
CA GLN A 297 -6.69 30.81 -32.54
C GLN A 297 -5.51 30.57 -31.64
N LEU A 298 -5.10 29.28 -31.52
CA LEU A 298 -3.83 28.87 -30.91
C LEU A 298 -2.69 29.18 -31.89
#